data_b8c53f809f47f9a5ab6490ee3582e05f
#
_entry.id   b8c53f809f47f9a5ab6490ee3582e05f
#
_cell.length_a   1.000
_cell.length_b   1.000
_cell.length_c   1.000
_cell.angle_alpha   90.00
_cell.angle_beta   90.00
_cell.angle_gamma   90.00
#
_symmetry.space_group_name_H-M   'P 1'
#
loop_
_entity.id
_entity.type
_entity.pdbx_description
1 polymer ?
#
loop_
_entity_poly.entity_id
_entity_poly.type
_entity_poly.pdbx_seq_one_letter_code
_entity_poly.pdbx_strand_id
1 'polypeptide(L)'
;MLAADGEGGAEVYSLATTRDQARIVFGDAQTMARRSPGFRNRFSVNVGAHNMNVMASGSKFEALSAEGSTLDGLNIHFGCVDELHAHKTRTVYDVVETGTGKRDNSLLWVITTAGSNRAGICYEVRSFVTKLLDEVFEDDTQFGIIYGLDDGDDWTTEESLIKANPNWGISVRSEVLGPLQAKAMQLPSAVNNFKTKHLNEWVNADTAWMDMRAWDACSEPGMFIEQFEGQPCWIGLDLASKTDIAALVAVFNHPEISDAFVTFGKYYLPEDTVNAAVNSQYSGWMHSGRLIVTPGNVIDFGWIEADLLDMATRYEIQAVAFDPFQATQLSTRMLSEGLPMIEVRPTVLNFSEPMKTLEALVLQKKLVHDGDPVLGWMASNVVAHLDVKDNIYPRKERAENKIDGIVALIMALSRAIKPGESVVLGSDYELMVL
;
A
#
# COMPACT_ATOMS: atom_id res chain seq x y z
N MET A 1 -9.00 36.26 2.81
CA MET A 1 -9.94 35.41 3.57
C MET A 1 -10.22 35.92 4.98
N LEU A 2 -9.25 36.23 5.84
CA LEU A 2 -9.53 36.71 7.23
C LEU A 2 -10.09 38.12 7.29
N ALA A 3 -9.62 39.05 6.44
CA ALA A 3 -9.80 40.48 6.68
C ALA A 3 -9.94 41.38 5.43
N ALA A 4 -9.58 40.90 4.24
CA ALA A 4 -9.40 41.75 3.09
C ALA A 4 -10.45 41.57 1.98
N ASP A 5 -11.27 40.54 2.06
CA ASP A 5 -12.31 40.18 1.07
C ASP A 5 -13.72 40.71 1.41
N GLY A 6 -13.85 41.40 2.55
CA GLY A 6 -15.12 41.99 2.99
C GLY A 6 -16.09 41.04 3.67
N GLU A 7 -15.72 39.79 3.91
CA GLU A 7 -16.58 38.81 4.52
C GLU A 7 -16.75 39.06 6.04
N GLY A 8 -18.00 39.16 6.50
CA GLY A 8 -18.32 39.35 7.92
C GLY A 8 -18.29 38.05 8.69
N GLY A 9 -17.66 38.04 9.90
CA GLY A 9 -17.59 36.86 10.74
C GLY A 9 -16.83 35.70 10.09
N ALA A 10 -15.81 35.98 9.27
CA ALA A 10 -15.05 34.96 8.57
C ALA A 10 -14.37 33.97 9.54
N GLU A 11 -14.69 32.71 9.43
CA GLU A 11 -14.02 31.61 10.15
C GLU A 11 -12.94 31.01 9.24
N VAL A 12 -11.68 31.22 9.60
CA VAL A 12 -10.52 30.71 8.89
C VAL A 12 -9.84 29.67 9.75
N TYR A 13 -9.54 28.51 9.16
CA TYR A 13 -8.93 27.41 9.88
C TYR A 13 -7.76 26.79 9.12
N SER A 14 -6.69 26.45 9.85
CA SER A 14 -5.70 25.47 9.45
C SER A 14 -5.96 24.15 10.18
N LEU A 15 -6.00 23.04 9.44
CA LEU A 15 -6.36 21.72 9.96
C LEU A 15 -5.27 20.72 9.58
N ALA A 16 -4.93 19.84 10.52
CA ALA A 16 -4.03 18.72 10.31
C ALA A 16 -4.40 17.57 11.26
N THR A 17 -3.70 16.44 11.18
CA THR A 17 -3.93 15.29 12.07
C THR A 17 -3.73 15.64 13.54
N THR A 18 -2.77 16.52 13.85
CA THR A 18 -2.53 17.04 15.20
C THR A 18 -2.61 18.56 15.22
N ARG A 19 -2.90 19.12 16.39
CA ARG A 19 -2.96 20.58 16.57
C ARG A 19 -1.60 21.25 16.36
N ASP A 20 -0.51 20.56 16.70
CA ASP A 20 0.83 21.11 16.53
C ASP A 20 1.22 21.19 15.04
N GLN A 21 0.81 20.22 14.22
CA GLN A 21 0.95 20.30 12.77
C GLN A 21 0.09 21.42 12.18
N ALA A 22 -1.18 21.54 12.57
CA ALA A 22 -2.05 22.62 12.12
C ALA A 22 -1.49 24.02 12.50
N ARG A 23 -0.74 24.12 13.58
CA ARG A 23 -0.06 25.34 14.01
C ARG A 23 1.11 25.75 13.12
N ILE A 24 1.65 24.90 12.28
CA ILE A 24 2.72 25.26 11.36
C ILE A 24 2.21 26.33 10.38
N VAL A 25 1.14 26.03 9.66
CA VAL A 25 0.50 26.98 8.72
C VAL A 25 0.03 28.25 9.45
N PHE A 26 -0.61 28.07 10.60
CA PHE A 26 -1.08 29.21 11.40
C PHE A 26 0.09 30.07 11.92
N GLY A 27 1.19 29.48 12.37
CA GLY A 27 2.37 30.17 12.91
C GLY A 27 3.09 31.02 11.84
N ASP A 28 3.17 30.51 10.61
CA ASP A 28 3.70 31.27 9.48
C ASP A 28 2.82 32.48 9.15
N ALA A 29 1.50 32.29 9.12
CA ALA A 29 0.55 33.39 8.93
C ALA A 29 0.66 34.42 10.07
N GLN A 30 0.82 34.00 11.33
CA GLN A 30 1.08 34.92 12.45
C GLN A 30 2.38 35.71 12.25
N THR A 31 3.43 35.03 11.81
CA THR A 31 4.75 35.67 11.59
C THR A 31 4.65 36.71 10.46
N MET A 32 3.98 36.37 9.36
CA MET A 32 3.71 37.31 8.28
C MET A 32 2.91 38.54 8.76
N ALA A 33 1.84 38.32 9.52
CA ALA A 33 1.01 39.39 10.06
C ALA A 33 1.81 40.28 11.04
N ARG A 34 2.61 39.70 11.93
CA ARG A 34 3.47 40.45 12.87
C ARG A 34 4.49 41.32 12.14
N ARG A 35 5.08 40.82 11.06
CA ARG A 35 6.07 41.54 10.23
C ARG A 35 5.46 42.57 9.27
N SER A 36 4.14 42.64 9.18
CA SER A 36 3.40 43.54 8.29
C SER A 36 2.53 44.53 9.06
N PRO A 37 3.09 45.59 9.68
CA PRO A 37 2.31 46.60 10.44
C PRO A 37 1.25 47.29 9.57
N GLY A 38 1.55 47.55 8.31
CA GLY A 38 0.61 48.16 7.37
C GLY A 38 -0.65 47.31 7.16
N PHE A 39 -0.49 46.00 7.03
CA PHE A 39 -1.60 45.05 6.96
C PHE A 39 -2.44 45.07 8.24
N ARG A 40 -1.79 44.93 9.39
CA ARG A 40 -2.50 44.93 10.69
C ARG A 40 -3.27 46.22 10.93
N ASN A 41 -2.65 47.35 10.66
CA ASN A 41 -3.29 48.67 10.87
C ASN A 41 -4.45 48.88 9.88
N ARG A 42 -4.26 48.55 8.58
CA ARG A 42 -5.29 48.71 7.57
C ARG A 42 -6.55 47.90 7.82
N PHE A 43 -6.37 46.65 8.26
CA PHE A 43 -7.47 45.70 8.44
C PHE A 43 -7.81 45.41 9.91
N SER A 44 -7.22 46.12 10.86
CA SER A 44 -7.45 46.01 12.31
C SER A 44 -7.22 44.55 12.78
N VAL A 45 -6.20 43.86 12.25
CA VAL A 45 -5.89 42.48 12.59
C VAL A 45 -5.12 42.41 13.90
N ASN A 46 -5.70 41.78 14.90
CA ASN A 46 -5.04 41.43 16.16
C ASN A 46 -4.39 40.05 16.03
N VAL A 47 -3.15 39.92 16.57
CA VAL A 47 -2.38 38.67 16.51
C VAL A 47 -2.16 38.19 17.93
N GLY A 48 -2.99 37.27 18.42
CA GLY A 48 -2.88 36.61 19.70
C GLY A 48 -1.94 35.42 19.71
N ALA A 49 -1.87 34.69 20.80
CA ALA A 49 -1.05 33.48 20.95
C ALA A 49 -1.65 32.28 20.17
N HIS A 50 -2.97 32.16 20.17
CA HIS A 50 -3.69 30.99 19.64
C HIS A 50 -4.67 31.33 18.52
N ASN A 51 -4.91 32.60 18.25
CA ASN A 51 -5.76 33.06 17.17
C ASN A 51 -5.26 34.39 16.59
N MET A 52 -5.68 34.68 15.38
CA MET A 52 -5.73 36.02 14.82
C MET A 52 -7.19 36.41 14.66
N ASN A 53 -7.54 37.69 14.89
CA ASN A 53 -8.92 38.13 14.77
C ASN A 53 -9.04 39.57 14.27
N VAL A 54 -10.23 39.87 13.75
CA VAL A 54 -10.68 41.23 13.40
C VAL A 54 -11.95 41.50 14.17
N MET A 55 -11.83 42.23 15.29
CA MET A 55 -12.94 42.47 16.21
C MET A 55 -14.15 43.14 15.57
N ALA A 56 -13.89 44.07 14.62
CA ALA A 56 -14.95 44.84 13.96
C ALA A 56 -15.87 43.93 13.08
N SER A 57 -15.32 42.90 12.44
CA SER A 57 -16.07 41.99 11.58
C SER A 57 -16.45 40.68 12.33
N GLY A 58 -15.89 40.41 13.51
CA GLY A 58 -16.04 39.15 14.21
C GLY A 58 -15.27 37.98 13.57
N SER A 59 -14.33 38.29 12.66
CA SER A 59 -13.56 37.26 11.93
C SER A 59 -12.43 36.68 12.79
N LYS A 60 -12.12 35.41 12.59
CA LYS A 60 -11.05 34.69 13.33
C LYS A 60 -10.27 33.73 12.44
N PHE A 61 -9.00 33.52 12.78
CA PHE A 61 -8.16 32.44 12.25
C PHE A 61 -7.55 31.64 13.40
N GLU A 62 -7.74 30.32 13.36
CA GLU A 62 -7.34 29.39 14.40
C GLU A 62 -6.78 28.08 13.79
N ALA A 63 -5.90 27.39 14.56
CA ALA A 63 -5.45 26.04 14.22
C ALA A 63 -6.32 25.00 14.94
N LEU A 64 -6.88 24.05 14.19
CA LEU A 64 -7.72 22.96 14.70
C LEU A 64 -7.04 21.61 14.43
N SER A 65 -7.35 20.60 15.25
CA SER A 65 -6.91 19.23 15.06
C SER A 65 -8.07 18.30 14.68
N ALA A 66 -7.75 17.18 14.06
CA ALA A 66 -8.68 16.10 13.77
C ALA A 66 -9.27 15.42 15.02
N GLU A 67 -8.62 15.62 16.17
CA GLU A 67 -9.04 15.04 17.44
C GLU A 67 -10.08 15.94 18.12
N GLY A 68 -11.33 15.62 17.95
CA GLY A 68 -12.40 16.21 18.74
C GLY A 68 -13.74 16.24 18.03
N SER A 69 -14.78 15.86 18.76
CA SER A 69 -16.21 15.97 18.41
C SER A 69 -16.71 17.42 18.20
N THR A 70 -15.80 18.38 18.10
CA THR A 70 -16.08 19.84 18.08
C THR A 70 -16.00 20.47 16.69
N LEU A 71 -15.77 19.68 15.65
CA LEU A 71 -15.70 20.18 14.27
C LEU A 71 -17.07 20.40 13.63
N ASP A 72 -18.14 19.80 14.19
CA ASP A 72 -19.50 19.98 13.68
C ASP A 72 -20.02 21.39 13.96
N GLY A 73 -20.70 21.97 12.99
CA GLY A 73 -21.36 23.28 13.13
C GLY A 73 -20.49 24.48 12.76
N LEU A 74 -19.25 24.28 12.28
CA LEU A 74 -18.40 25.35 11.78
C LEU A 74 -19.05 26.05 10.55
N ASN A 75 -18.79 27.35 10.41
CA ASN A 75 -19.20 28.18 9.31
C ASN A 75 -17.95 28.68 8.56
N ILE A 76 -17.31 27.77 7.87
CA ILE A 76 -15.96 27.93 7.33
C ILE A 76 -15.97 28.86 6.12
N HIS A 77 -15.16 29.92 6.18
CA HIS A 77 -14.88 30.78 5.04
C HIS A 77 -13.60 30.36 4.32
N PHE A 78 -12.60 29.88 5.08
CA PHE A 78 -11.39 29.30 4.51
C PHE A 78 -10.91 28.13 5.38
N GLY A 79 -10.77 26.97 4.79
CA GLY A 79 -10.18 25.79 5.43
C GLY A 79 -8.91 25.37 4.70
N CYS A 80 -7.76 25.36 5.38
CA CYS A 80 -6.52 24.79 4.87
C CYS A 80 -6.28 23.44 5.54
N VAL A 81 -6.46 22.35 4.80
CA VAL A 81 -6.17 20.98 5.27
C VAL A 81 -4.76 20.61 4.84
N ASP A 82 -3.89 20.45 5.83
CA ASP A 82 -2.48 20.11 5.63
C ASP A 82 -2.24 18.61 5.82
N GLU A 83 -1.32 18.08 5.03
CA GLU A 83 -0.89 16.67 5.05
C GLU A 83 -2.07 15.69 4.95
N LEU A 84 -2.96 15.89 3.96
CA LEU A 84 -4.17 15.07 3.80
C LEU A 84 -3.84 13.56 3.72
N HIS A 85 -2.67 13.17 3.19
CA HIS A 85 -2.22 11.77 3.13
C HIS A 85 -2.10 11.10 4.51
N ALA A 86 -1.86 11.88 5.57
CA ALA A 86 -1.70 11.38 6.94
C ALA A 86 -3.04 11.20 7.68
N HIS A 87 -4.15 11.69 7.14
CA HIS A 87 -5.46 11.55 7.76
C HIS A 87 -5.98 10.12 7.61
N LYS A 88 -6.24 9.45 8.74
CA LYS A 88 -6.72 8.04 8.77
C LYS A 88 -8.15 7.87 8.28
N THR A 89 -8.97 8.92 8.43
CA THR A 89 -10.39 8.92 8.04
C THR A 89 -10.69 10.18 7.25
N ARG A 90 -11.78 10.16 6.50
CA ARG A 90 -12.27 11.33 5.74
C ARG A 90 -12.93 12.42 6.58
N THR A 91 -13.13 12.18 7.88
CA THR A 91 -13.95 13.02 8.77
C THR A 91 -13.56 14.50 8.72
N VAL A 92 -12.27 14.84 8.79
CA VAL A 92 -11.81 16.25 8.77
C VAL A 92 -12.12 16.89 7.41
N TYR A 93 -11.83 16.18 6.32
CA TYR A 93 -12.11 16.65 4.97
C TYR A 93 -13.61 16.92 4.79
N ASP A 94 -14.47 15.97 5.12
CA ASP A 94 -15.92 16.06 4.96
C ASP A 94 -16.54 17.19 5.79
N VAL A 95 -16.05 17.40 7.03
CA VAL A 95 -16.52 18.49 7.90
C VAL A 95 -16.13 19.86 7.33
N VAL A 96 -14.92 19.99 6.80
CA VAL A 96 -14.46 21.24 6.18
C VAL A 96 -15.24 21.50 4.90
N GLU A 97 -15.36 20.51 4.03
CA GLU A 97 -16.12 20.62 2.78
C GLU A 97 -17.59 21.01 3.06
N THR A 98 -18.26 20.34 4.00
CA THR A 98 -19.64 20.67 4.40
C THR A 98 -19.73 22.04 5.06
N GLY A 99 -18.72 22.40 5.86
CA GLY A 99 -18.64 23.68 6.56
C GLY A 99 -18.51 24.88 5.63
N THR A 100 -17.91 24.72 4.45
CA THR A 100 -17.77 25.78 3.44
C THR A 100 -19.09 26.09 2.71
N GLY A 101 -20.03 25.14 2.63
CA GLY A 101 -21.30 25.30 1.91
C GLY A 101 -22.28 26.34 2.46
N LYS A 102 -21.94 27.04 3.54
CA LYS A 102 -22.77 28.06 4.18
C LYS A 102 -22.44 29.50 3.74
N ARG A 103 -21.44 29.68 2.89
CA ARG A 103 -20.94 30.99 2.48
C ARG A 103 -20.74 31.08 0.96
N ASP A 104 -20.95 32.22 0.38
CA ASP A 104 -20.94 32.41 -1.08
C ASP A 104 -19.51 32.31 -1.68
N ASN A 105 -18.47 32.73 -0.93
CA ASN A 105 -17.08 32.77 -1.40
C ASN A 105 -16.13 32.01 -0.49
N SER A 106 -16.57 30.85 -0.01
CA SER A 106 -15.72 29.96 0.79
C SER A 106 -14.66 29.26 -0.05
N LEU A 107 -13.56 28.85 0.58
CA LEU A 107 -12.49 28.11 -0.08
C LEU A 107 -11.97 26.98 0.82
N LEU A 108 -11.98 25.77 0.28
CA LEU A 108 -11.23 24.63 0.81
C LEU A 108 -9.90 24.52 0.07
N TRP A 109 -8.81 24.57 0.80
CA TRP A 109 -7.45 24.44 0.27
C TRP A 109 -6.78 23.21 0.89
N VAL A 110 -6.33 22.29 0.04
CA VAL A 110 -5.67 21.06 0.49
C VAL A 110 -4.23 21.06 -0.01
N ILE A 111 -3.29 20.77 0.89
CA ILE A 111 -1.88 20.59 0.57
C ILE A 111 -1.38 19.28 1.17
N THR A 112 -0.62 18.52 0.39
CA THR A 112 -0.16 17.20 0.81
C THR A 112 0.97 16.68 -0.07
N THR A 113 1.74 15.74 0.43
CA THR A 113 2.56 14.84 -0.37
C THR A 113 1.80 13.54 -0.66
N ALA A 114 2.40 12.64 -1.43
CA ALA A 114 1.90 11.29 -1.58
C ALA A 114 2.01 10.49 -0.27
N GLY A 115 1.39 9.34 -0.23
CA GLY A 115 1.39 8.42 0.90
C GLY A 115 1.33 6.97 0.46
N SER A 116 0.94 6.10 1.40
CA SER A 116 0.80 4.66 1.18
C SER A 116 -0.66 4.19 1.20
N ASN A 117 -1.61 5.04 1.66
CA ASN A 117 -3.03 4.68 1.75
C ASN A 117 -3.79 4.99 0.47
N ARG A 118 -3.77 4.07 -0.49
CA ARG A 118 -4.52 4.20 -1.76
C ARG A 118 -6.04 4.04 -1.62
N ALA A 119 -6.54 3.57 -0.48
CA ALA A 119 -7.96 3.51 -0.17
C ALA A 119 -8.44 4.72 0.65
N GLY A 120 -7.55 5.66 0.98
CA GLY A 120 -7.84 6.82 1.81
C GLY A 120 -8.33 8.03 1.01
N ILE A 121 -8.92 8.99 1.74
CA ILE A 121 -9.46 10.24 1.17
C ILE A 121 -8.46 11.01 0.31
N CYS A 122 -7.18 11.03 0.67
CA CYS A 122 -6.17 11.75 -0.10
C CYS A 122 -5.98 11.17 -1.50
N TYR A 123 -5.98 9.83 -1.62
CA TYR A 123 -5.88 9.17 -2.93
C TYR A 123 -7.16 9.34 -3.76
N GLU A 124 -8.32 9.34 -3.11
CA GLU A 124 -9.62 9.64 -3.75
C GLU A 124 -9.61 11.06 -4.36
N VAL A 125 -9.23 12.07 -3.57
CA VAL A 125 -9.11 13.46 -4.03
C VAL A 125 -8.05 13.59 -5.14
N ARG A 126 -6.91 12.92 -5.01
CA ARG A 126 -5.90 12.88 -6.08
C ARG A 126 -6.48 12.30 -7.38
N SER A 127 -7.20 11.18 -7.28
CA SER A 127 -7.80 10.54 -8.46
C SER A 127 -8.83 11.44 -9.14
N PHE A 128 -9.60 12.20 -8.35
CA PHE A 128 -10.51 13.21 -8.86
C PHE A 128 -9.74 14.33 -9.60
N VAL A 129 -8.70 14.88 -8.98
CA VAL A 129 -7.85 15.93 -9.57
C VAL A 129 -7.16 15.42 -10.84
N THR A 130 -6.67 14.18 -10.86
CA THR A 130 -6.07 13.61 -12.07
C THR A 130 -7.06 13.57 -13.23
N LYS A 131 -8.29 13.09 -12.99
CA LYS A 131 -9.34 13.09 -14.03
C LYS A 131 -9.72 14.48 -14.52
N LEU A 132 -9.67 15.49 -13.65
CA LEU A 132 -9.88 16.89 -14.02
C LEU A 132 -8.74 17.40 -14.91
N LEU A 133 -7.49 17.09 -14.56
CA LEU A 133 -6.29 17.46 -15.33
C LEU A 133 -6.22 16.73 -16.69
N ASP A 134 -6.73 15.50 -16.76
CA ASP A 134 -6.83 14.69 -17.97
C ASP A 134 -8.09 15.06 -18.83
N GLU A 135 -8.81 16.11 -18.45
CA GLU A 135 -10.01 16.60 -19.16
C GLU A 135 -11.12 15.54 -19.33
N VAL A 136 -11.17 14.54 -18.40
CA VAL A 136 -12.24 13.53 -18.39
C VAL A 136 -13.62 14.16 -18.10
N PHE A 137 -13.62 15.24 -17.33
CA PHE A 137 -14.78 16.09 -17.06
C PHE A 137 -14.31 17.52 -16.76
N GLU A 138 -15.22 18.51 -16.87
CA GLU A 138 -14.96 19.89 -16.57
C GLU A 138 -15.63 20.29 -15.25
N ASP A 139 -14.92 21.02 -14.39
CA ASP A 139 -15.45 21.59 -13.15
C ASP A 139 -14.71 22.88 -12.81
N ASP A 140 -15.32 24.03 -13.12
CA ASP A 140 -14.76 25.36 -12.88
C ASP A 140 -14.67 25.73 -11.39
N THR A 141 -15.26 24.93 -10.51
CA THR A 141 -15.20 25.15 -9.05
C THR A 141 -13.99 24.48 -8.41
N GLN A 142 -13.29 23.63 -9.15
CA GLN A 142 -12.15 22.86 -8.67
C GLN A 142 -10.86 23.28 -9.38
N PHE A 143 -9.80 23.37 -8.60
CA PHE A 143 -8.44 23.56 -9.09
C PHE A 143 -7.53 22.53 -8.45
N GLY A 144 -6.65 21.92 -9.22
CA GLY A 144 -5.64 21.04 -8.71
C GLY A 144 -4.35 21.12 -9.51
N ILE A 145 -3.24 20.84 -8.85
CA ILE A 145 -1.92 20.70 -9.47
C ILE A 145 -1.17 19.57 -8.79
N ILE A 146 -0.50 18.74 -9.58
CA ILE A 146 0.26 17.61 -9.09
C ILE A 146 1.67 17.70 -9.65
N TYR A 147 2.67 17.75 -8.76
CA TYR A 147 4.08 17.61 -9.10
C TYR A 147 4.55 16.25 -8.63
N GLY A 148 5.07 15.44 -9.53
CA GLY A 148 5.49 14.07 -9.22
C GLY A 148 6.15 13.43 -10.44
N LEU A 149 6.36 12.12 -10.34
CA LEU A 149 6.89 11.33 -11.45
C LEU A 149 5.76 10.77 -12.31
N ASP A 150 6.05 10.57 -13.60
CA ASP A 150 5.19 9.82 -14.50
C ASP A 150 5.58 8.34 -14.52
N ASP A 151 4.68 7.51 -15.05
CA ASP A 151 4.95 6.09 -15.22
C ASP A 151 6.17 5.87 -16.14
N GLY A 152 7.15 5.13 -15.63
CA GLY A 152 8.39 4.83 -16.34
C GLY A 152 9.56 5.80 -16.05
N ASP A 153 9.36 6.86 -15.28
CA ASP A 153 10.46 7.72 -14.84
C ASP A 153 11.42 6.95 -13.90
N ASP A 154 12.72 7.08 -14.13
CA ASP A 154 13.71 6.52 -13.21
C ASP A 154 13.92 7.45 -12.01
N TRP A 155 13.37 7.06 -10.86
CA TRP A 155 13.43 7.83 -9.62
C TRP A 155 14.86 8.03 -9.06
N THR A 156 15.86 7.38 -9.64
CA THR A 156 17.27 7.47 -9.19
C THR A 156 18.05 8.58 -9.90
N THR A 157 17.44 9.31 -10.83
CA THR A 157 18.07 10.39 -11.58
C THR A 157 17.84 11.77 -10.94
N GLU A 158 18.67 12.74 -11.28
CA GLU A 158 18.49 14.13 -10.85
C GLU A 158 17.29 14.77 -11.55
N GLU A 159 17.01 14.38 -12.79
CA GLU A 159 15.86 14.86 -13.57
C GLU A 159 14.54 14.57 -12.86
N SER A 160 14.44 13.39 -12.22
CA SER A 160 13.28 13.00 -11.41
C SER A 160 13.11 13.90 -10.18
N LEU A 161 14.22 14.29 -9.54
CA LEU A 161 14.18 15.25 -8.43
C LEU A 161 13.70 16.62 -8.89
N ILE A 162 14.19 17.12 -10.02
CA ILE A 162 13.79 18.40 -10.60
C ILE A 162 12.31 18.41 -10.97
N LYS A 163 11.84 17.32 -11.61
CA LYS A 163 10.45 17.17 -12.07
C LYS A 163 9.46 17.20 -10.91
N ALA A 164 9.76 16.52 -9.83
CA ALA A 164 8.89 16.45 -8.66
C ALA A 164 8.95 17.69 -7.74
N ASN A 165 9.98 18.54 -7.91
CA ASN A 165 10.24 19.68 -7.02
C ASN A 165 10.34 21.00 -7.78
N PRO A 166 9.22 21.71 -8.01
CA PRO A 166 9.19 22.95 -8.82
C PRO A 166 10.07 24.08 -8.27
N ASN A 167 10.42 24.03 -6.98
CA ASN A 167 11.32 24.98 -6.33
C ASN A 167 12.80 24.55 -6.33
N TRP A 168 13.18 23.62 -7.22
CA TRP A 168 14.55 23.17 -7.38
C TRP A 168 15.52 24.34 -7.62
N GLY A 169 16.63 24.35 -6.88
CA GLY A 169 17.63 25.43 -6.95
C GLY A 169 17.26 26.70 -6.18
N ILE A 170 16.05 26.82 -5.64
CA ILE A 170 15.59 27.96 -4.83
C ILE A 170 15.47 27.53 -3.36
N SER A 171 14.42 26.82 -3.00
CA SER A 171 14.21 26.30 -1.63
C SER A 171 14.56 24.81 -1.50
N VAL A 172 14.50 24.06 -2.60
CA VAL A 172 14.92 22.66 -2.67
C VAL A 172 16.28 22.57 -3.34
N ARG A 173 17.26 21.97 -2.68
CA ARG A 173 18.66 21.97 -3.12
C ARG A 173 19.18 20.54 -3.29
N SER A 174 20.01 20.35 -4.31
CA SER A 174 20.67 19.07 -4.62
C SER A 174 21.52 18.56 -3.45
N GLU A 175 22.20 19.47 -2.71
CA GLU A 175 23.01 19.12 -1.55
C GLU A 175 22.21 18.49 -0.41
N VAL A 176 20.90 18.71 -0.38
CA VAL A 176 19.98 18.12 0.61
C VAL A 176 19.36 16.83 0.10
N LEU A 177 18.79 16.85 -1.10
CA LEU A 177 18.06 15.69 -1.65
C LEU A 177 18.98 14.60 -2.22
N GLY A 178 20.12 14.97 -2.82
CA GLY A 178 21.05 14.00 -3.39
C GLY A 178 21.53 12.93 -2.39
N PRO A 179 22.01 13.31 -1.19
CA PRO A 179 22.37 12.33 -0.16
C PRO A 179 21.20 11.45 0.31
N LEU A 180 19.97 11.99 0.36
CA LEU A 180 18.78 11.23 0.73
C LEU A 180 18.39 10.21 -0.36
N GLN A 181 18.51 10.62 -1.64
CA GLN A 181 18.32 9.73 -2.78
C GLN A 181 19.35 8.61 -2.78
N ALA A 182 20.65 8.95 -2.63
CA ALA A 182 21.74 7.97 -2.57
C ALA A 182 21.54 6.96 -1.41
N LYS A 183 21.06 7.43 -0.25
CA LYS A 183 20.70 6.56 0.87
C LYS A 183 19.53 5.65 0.52
N ALA A 184 18.48 6.16 -0.11
CA ALA A 184 17.32 5.37 -0.52
C ALA A 184 17.70 4.31 -1.56
N MET A 185 18.65 4.60 -2.46
CA MET A 185 19.18 3.62 -3.44
C MET A 185 19.91 2.45 -2.78
N GLN A 186 20.48 2.64 -1.60
CA GLN A 186 21.25 1.63 -0.89
C GLN A 186 20.47 0.93 0.21
N LEU A 187 19.39 1.54 0.71
CA LEU A 187 18.61 1.06 1.85
C LEU A 187 17.13 0.92 1.48
N PRO A 188 16.64 -0.31 1.20
CA PRO A 188 15.24 -0.54 0.80
C PRO A 188 14.20 0.08 1.75
N SER A 189 14.45 0.02 3.06
CA SER A 189 13.56 0.63 4.06
C SER A 189 13.42 2.15 3.97
N ALA A 190 14.35 2.84 3.29
CA ALA A 190 14.30 4.29 3.07
C ALA A 190 13.61 4.68 1.76
N VAL A 191 13.42 3.74 0.81
CA VAL A 191 12.88 4.00 -0.53
C VAL A 191 11.51 4.64 -0.46
N ASN A 192 10.57 4.01 0.23
CA ASN A 192 9.18 4.44 0.23
C ASN A 192 9.00 5.81 0.88
N ASN A 193 9.73 6.08 1.97
CA ASN A 193 9.71 7.42 2.58
C ASN A 193 10.30 8.48 1.64
N PHE A 194 11.38 8.16 0.92
CA PHE A 194 11.97 9.07 -0.06
C PHE A 194 11.00 9.34 -1.22
N LYS A 195 10.43 8.30 -1.80
CA LYS A 195 9.47 8.40 -2.91
C LYS A 195 8.24 9.23 -2.55
N THR A 196 7.63 8.99 -1.39
CA THR A 196 6.43 9.75 -0.98
C THR A 196 6.73 11.21 -0.69
N LYS A 197 7.82 11.51 0.02
CA LYS A 197 8.12 12.86 0.53
C LYS A 197 8.83 13.77 -0.46
N HIS A 198 9.64 13.20 -1.36
CA HIS A 198 10.49 14.00 -2.25
C HIS A 198 10.18 13.81 -3.74
N LEU A 199 9.50 12.73 -4.11
CA LEU A 199 9.13 12.46 -5.49
C LEU A 199 7.60 12.46 -5.69
N ASN A 200 6.84 12.60 -4.61
CA ASN A 200 5.38 12.60 -4.60
C ASN A 200 4.77 11.36 -5.29
N GLU A 201 5.46 10.22 -5.14
CA GLU A 201 5.07 8.93 -5.70
C GLU A 201 4.31 8.10 -4.66
N TRP A 202 3.16 7.57 -5.04
CA TRP A 202 2.35 6.70 -4.16
C TRP A 202 2.95 5.30 -4.07
N VAL A 203 3.14 4.85 -2.83
CA VAL A 203 3.70 3.54 -2.51
C VAL A 203 2.63 2.64 -1.87
N ASN A 204 2.93 1.35 -1.71
CA ASN A 204 1.98 0.40 -1.14
C ASN A 204 2.17 0.18 0.37
N ALA A 205 3.36 0.47 0.91
CA ALA A 205 3.67 0.40 2.34
C ALA A 205 4.63 1.52 2.73
N ASP A 206 4.60 1.97 4.00
CA ASP A 206 5.51 3.03 4.47
C ASP A 206 6.95 2.52 4.54
N THR A 207 7.15 1.24 4.89
CA THR A 207 8.47 0.61 4.95
C THR A 207 8.47 -0.65 4.09
N ALA A 208 9.24 -0.67 3.01
CA ALA A 208 9.39 -1.84 2.17
C ALA A 208 10.33 -2.87 2.82
N TRP A 209 9.95 -4.16 2.78
CA TRP A 209 10.84 -5.28 3.06
C TRP A 209 11.64 -5.65 1.81
N MET A 210 10.95 -5.86 0.68
CA MET A 210 11.56 -6.31 -0.57
C MET A 210 12.14 -5.14 -1.35
N ASP A 211 13.34 -5.29 -1.88
CA ASP A 211 13.85 -4.41 -2.92
C ASP A 211 13.09 -4.69 -4.23
N MET A 212 12.12 -3.83 -4.54
CA MET A 212 11.28 -4.02 -5.73
C MET A 212 12.05 -3.88 -7.05
N ARG A 213 13.17 -3.18 -7.09
CA ARG A 213 14.05 -3.16 -8.29
C ARG A 213 14.71 -4.51 -8.51
N ALA A 214 15.18 -5.14 -7.42
CA ALA A 214 15.75 -6.49 -7.50
C ALA A 214 14.65 -7.51 -7.85
N TRP A 215 13.43 -7.36 -7.28
CA TRP A 215 12.27 -8.17 -7.62
C TRP A 215 11.94 -8.06 -9.12
N ASP A 216 11.76 -6.85 -9.64
CA ASP A 216 11.43 -6.61 -11.05
C ASP A 216 12.52 -7.13 -12.00
N ALA A 217 13.80 -7.09 -11.57
CA ALA A 217 14.91 -7.66 -12.31
C ALA A 217 14.94 -9.20 -12.33
N CYS A 218 14.09 -9.87 -11.54
CA CYS A 218 13.85 -11.31 -11.53
C CYS A 218 12.68 -11.71 -12.43
N SER A 219 12.03 -10.75 -13.08
CA SER A 219 10.89 -11.00 -13.96
C SER A 219 11.35 -11.55 -15.32
N GLU A 220 10.73 -12.64 -15.75
CA GLU A 220 10.90 -13.26 -17.06
C GLU A 220 9.53 -13.54 -17.71
N PRO A 221 8.91 -12.55 -18.39
CA PRO A 221 7.55 -12.65 -18.91
C PRO A 221 7.33 -13.75 -19.95
N GLY A 222 8.40 -14.33 -20.50
CA GLY A 222 8.35 -15.49 -21.41
C GLY A 222 8.33 -16.84 -20.69
N MET A 223 8.33 -16.86 -19.36
CA MET A 223 8.27 -18.07 -18.56
C MET A 223 6.80 -18.45 -18.31
N PHE A 224 6.45 -19.70 -18.59
CA PHE A 224 5.10 -20.25 -18.40
C PHE A 224 5.18 -21.54 -17.60
N ILE A 225 4.21 -21.76 -16.74
CA ILE A 225 4.17 -22.94 -15.84
C ILE A 225 4.16 -24.27 -16.63
N GLU A 226 3.61 -24.29 -17.85
CA GLU A 226 3.56 -25.46 -18.72
C GLU A 226 4.95 -25.98 -19.11
N GLN A 227 5.97 -25.14 -19.07
CA GLN A 227 7.36 -25.55 -19.36
C GLN A 227 7.94 -26.50 -18.30
N PHE A 228 7.27 -26.61 -17.15
CA PHE A 228 7.68 -27.43 -16.01
C PHE A 228 6.88 -28.74 -15.88
N GLU A 229 6.13 -29.15 -16.88
CA GLU A 229 5.39 -30.42 -16.85
C GLU A 229 6.33 -31.61 -16.55
N GLY A 230 5.90 -32.47 -15.61
CA GLY A 230 6.69 -33.60 -15.13
C GLY A 230 7.86 -33.23 -14.19
N GLN A 231 7.99 -31.96 -13.78
CA GLN A 231 9.05 -31.54 -12.87
C GLN A 231 8.57 -31.55 -11.40
N PRO A 232 9.49 -31.73 -10.45
CA PRO A 232 9.22 -31.58 -9.00
C PRO A 232 8.71 -30.20 -8.68
N CYS A 233 7.63 -30.13 -7.89
CA CYS A 233 6.94 -28.88 -7.52
C CYS A 233 6.63 -28.85 -6.03
N TRP A 234 6.83 -27.69 -5.40
CA TRP A 234 6.38 -27.40 -4.04
C TRP A 234 5.31 -26.30 -4.10
N ILE A 235 4.19 -26.55 -3.44
CA ILE A 235 3.06 -25.62 -3.44
C ILE A 235 2.88 -25.03 -2.04
N GLY A 236 2.60 -23.73 -1.98
CA GLY A 236 2.14 -23.04 -0.80
C GLY A 236 0.70 -22.57 -0.96
N LEU A 237 -0.10 -22.74 0.08
CA LEU A 237 -1.50 -22.30 0.13
C LEU A 237 -1.71 -21.36 1.32
N ASP A 238 -2.12 -20.15 1.04
CA ASP A 238 -2.66 -19.24 2.02
C ASP A 238 -4.16 -19.05 1.75
N LEU A 239 -4.96 -19.70 2.58
CA LEU A 239 -6.43 -19.71 2.47
C LEU A 239 -6.99 -18.60 3.34
N ALA A 240 -7.32 -17.50 2.71
CA ALA A 240 -7.88 -16.36 3.40
C ALA A 240 -9.25 -16.61 4.06
N SER A 241 -9.62 -15.72 4.98
CA SER A 241 -10.98 -15.68 5.51
C SER A 241 -11.97 -15.25 4.41
N LYS A 242 -12.95 -16.07 4.17
CA LYS A 242 -14.18 -15.93 3.34
C LYS A 242 -14.27 -14.83 2.27
N THR A 243 -13.77 -13.62 2.48
CA THR A 243 -13.92 -12.45 1.59
C THR A 243 -12.57 -11.83 1.19
N ASP A 244 -11.46 -12.44 1.59
CA ASP A 244 -10.11 -11.99 1.29
C ASP A 244 -9.48 -12.80 0.14
N ILE A 245 -8.31 -12.41 -0.36
CA ILE A 245 -7.61 -13.15 -1.41
C ILE A 245 -7.08 -14.47 -0.83
N ALA A 246 -7.39 -15.59 -1.50
CA ALA A 246 -6.66 -16.83 -1.28
C ALA A 246 -5.58 -16.98 -2.36
N ALA A 247 -4.43 -17.54 -1.99
CA ALA A 247 -3.29 -17.70 -2.88
C ALA A 247 -2.81 -19.15 -2.92
N LEU A 248 -2.54 -19.62 -4.13
CA LEU A 248 -1.81 -20.83 -4.43
C LEU A 248 -0.53 -20.45 -5.17
N VAL A 249 0.63 -20.76 -4.62
CA VAL A 249 1.91 -20.44 -5.26
C VAL A 249 2.72 -21.72 -5.43
N ALA A 250 3.14 -21.99 -6.67
CA ALA A 250 3.99 -23.10 -7.04
C ALA A 250 5.45 -22.64 -7.19
N VAL A 251 6.37 -23.48 -6.70
CA VAL A 251 7.81 -23.27 -6.78
C VAL A 251 8.44 -24.50 -7.44
N PHE A 252 9.28 -24.26 -8.44
CA PHE A 252 10.05 -25.26 -9.16
C PHE A 252 11.53 -24.96 -9.03
N ASN A 253 12.38 -25.97 -9.18
CA ASN A 253 13.81 -25.72 -9.39
C ASN A 253 14.03 -25.05 -10.75
N HIS A 254 14.98 -24.10 -10.82
CA HIS A 254 15.35 -23.52 -12.10
C HIS A 254 16.08 -24.59 -12.97
N PRO A 255 15.70 -24.75 -14.25
CA PRO A 255 16.24 -25.84 -15.07
C PRO A 255 17.75 -25.73 -15.36
N GLU A 256 18.29 -24.51 -15.37
CA GLU A 256 19.68 -24.25 -15.78
C GLU A 256 20.56 -23.71 -14.65
N ILE A 257 19.98 -23.06 -13.62
CA ILE A 257 20.74 -22.40 -12.56
C ILE A 257 20.59 -23.19 -11.26
N SER A 258 21.72 -23.68 -10.75
CA SER A 258 21.73 -24.38 -9.46
C SER A 258 21.34 -23.47 -8.30
N ASP A 259 20.58 -24.01 -7.35
CA ASP A 259 20.09 -23.30 -6.17
C ASP A 259 19.25 -22.06 -6.52
N ALA A 260 18.59 -22.08 -7.66
CA ALA A 260 17.63 -21.08 -8.11
C ALA A 260 16.25 -21.71 -8.29
N PHE A 261 15.22 -20.87 -8.16
CA PHE A 261 13.82 -21.28 -8.20
C PHE A 261 13.02 -20.46 -9.20
N VAL A 262 11.97 -21.07 -9.73
CA VAL A 262 10.95 -20.41 -10.57
C VAL A 262 9.62 -20.50 -9.84
N THR A 263 8.85 -19.40 -9.84
CA THR A 263 7.58 -19.33 -9.12
C THR A 263 6.43 -18.83 -10.00
N PHE A 264 5.25 -19.41 -9.78
CA PHE A 264 3.99 -19.04 -10.41
C PHE A 264 2.88 -18.97 -9.38
N GLY A 265 1.98 -17.98 -9.51
CA GLY A 265 0.88 -17.76 -8.59
C GLY A 265 -0.50 -17.90 -9.25
N LYS A 266 -1.48 -18.39 -8.47
CA LYS A 266 -2.91 -18.29 -8.74
C LYS A 266 -3.61 -17.65 -7.55
N TYR A 267 -4.47 -16.68 -7.80
CA TYR A 267 -5.13 -15.89 -6.76
C TYR A 267 -6.63 -15.94 -6.97
N TYR A 268 -7.37 -16.12 -5.87
CA TYR A 268 -8.83 -16.33 -5.89
C TYR A 268 -9.50 -15.27 -5.02
N LEU A 269 -10.59 -14.70 -5.53
CA LEU A 269 -11.35 -13.67 -4.81
C LEU A 269 -12.85 -13.79 -5.15
N PRO A 270 -13.77 -13.57 -4.20
CA PRO A 270 -15.20 -13.58 -4.48
C PRO A 270 -15.62 -12.44 -5.41
N GLU A 271 -16.60 -12.69 -6.27
CA GLU A 271 -17.14 -11.71 -7.22
C GLU A 271 -17.64 -10.45 -6.53
N ASP A 272 -18.36 -10.58 -5.41
CA ASP A 272 -18.86 -9.43 -4.67
C ASP A 272 -17.75 -8.51 -4.15
N THR A 273 -16.60 -9.09 -3.77
CA THR A 273 -15.44 -8.31 -3.32
C THR A 273 -14.80 -7.54 -4.47
N VAL A 274 -14.70 -8.14 -5.67
CA VAL A 274 -14.20 -7.46 -6.87
C VAL A 274 -15.09 -6.28 -7.24
N ASN A 275 -16.41 -6.48 -7.17
CA ASN A 275 -17.41 -5.48 -7.54
C ASN A 275 -17.56 -4.36 -6.49
N ALA A 276 -17.16 -4.58 -5.24
CA ALA A 276 -17.26 -3.58 -4.16
C ALA A 276 -16.33 -2.37 -4.32
N ALA A 277 -15.51 -2.32 -5.39
CA ALA A 277 -14.70 -1.18 -5.83
C ALA A 277 -13.71 -0.59 -4.79
N VAL A 278 -13.42 -1.29 -3.70
CA VAL A 278 -12.45 -0.84 -2.68
C VAL A 278 -11.03 -0.80 -3.26
N ASN A 279 -10.74 -1.66 -4.24
CA ASN A 279 -9.47 -1.68 -4.95
C ASN A 279 -9.72 -1.77 -6.46
N SER A 280 -9.51 -0.69 -7.17
CA SER A 280 -9.70 -0.61 -8.63
C SER A 280 -8.79 -1.55 -9.45
N GLN A 281 -7.71 -2.07 -8.85
CA GLN A 281 -6.79 -2.99 -9.50
C GLN A 281 -7.39 -4.39 -9.68
N TYR A 282 -8.31 -4.82 -8.79
CA TYR A 282 -8.91 -6.16 -8.85
C TYR A 282 -9.66 -6.41 -10.16
N SER A 283 -10.44 -5.44 -10.63
CA SER A 283 -11.14 -5.56 -11.91
C SER A 283 -10.16 -5.62 -13.09
N GLY A 284 -9.06 -4.88 -13.06
CA GLY A 284 -8.00 -4.95 -14.07
C GLY A 284 -7.35 -6.35 -14.12
N TRP A 285 -7.01 -6.91 -12.97
CA TRP A 285 -6.41 -8.24 -12.87
C TRP A 285 -7.38 -9.37 -13.25
N MET A 286 -8.66 -9.22 -12.93
CA MET A 286 -9.70 -10.14 -13.41
C MET A 286 -9.78 -10.15 -14.93
N HIS A 287 -9.83 -8.97 -15.57
CA HIS A 287 -9.91 -8.87 -17.04
C HIS A 287 -8.64 -9.39 -17.75
N SER A 288 -7.48 -9.25 -17.11
CA SER A 288 -6.21 -9.79 -17.63
C SER A 288 -6.00 -11.29 -17.32
N GLY A 289 -6.94 -11.93 -16.61
CA GLY A 289 -6.84 -13.34 -16.21
C GLY A 289 -5.83 -13.63 -15.10
N ARG A 290 -5.32 -12.59 -14.41
CA ARG A 290 -4.37 -12.72 -13.30
C ARG A 290 -5.04 -12.92 -11.93
N LEU A 291 -6.35 -12.70 -11.84
CA LEU A 291 -7.15 -12.93 -10.64
C LEU A 291 -8.36 -13.81 -11.02
N ILE A 292 -8.48 -14.94 -10.36
CA ILE A 292 -9.59 -15.89 -10.53
C ILE A 292 -10.74 -15.43 -9.65
N VAL A 293 -11.88 -15.15 -10.26
CA VAL A 293 -13.07 -14.69 -9.54
C VAL A 293 -14.02 -15.85 -9.34
N THR A 294 -14.30 -16.18 -8.07
CA THR A 294 -15.26 -17.23 -7.70
C THR A 294 -16.65 -16.62 -7.51
N PRO A 295 -17.74 -17.29 -7.97
CA PRO A 295 -19.08 -16.76 -7.84
C PRO A 295 -19.52 -16.55 -6.39
N GLY A 296 -20.26 -15.45 -6.15
CA GLY A 296 -20.87 -15.14 -4.85
C GLY A 296 -20.00 -14.26 -3.93
N ASN A 297 -20.32 -14.30 -2.63
CA ASN A 297 -19.77 -13.39 -1.62
C ASN A 297 -18.67 -14.03 -0.74
N VAL A 298 -18.35 -15.30 -0.96
CA VAL A 298 -17.28 -16.03 -0.26
C VAL A 298 -16.49 -16.86 -1.27
N ILE A 299 -15.21 -17.09 -0.98
CA ILE A 299 -14.37 -17.94 -1.83
C ILE A 299 -14.92 -19.37 -1.83
N ASP A 300 -15.13 -19.90 -3.03
CA ASP A 300 -15.40 -21.32 -3.23
C ASP A 300 -14.07 -22.09 -3.34
N PHE A 301 -13.70 -22.79 -2.29
CA PHE A 301 -12.49 -23.61 -2.25
C PHE A 301 -12.49 -24.77 -3.25
N GLY A 302 -13.65 -25.13 -3.81
CA GLY A 302 -13.73 -26.13 -4.88
C GLY A 302 -12.91 -25.74 -6.12
N TRP A 303 -12.72 -24.46 -6.39
CA TRP A 303 -11.85 -23.98 -7.46
C TRP A 303 -10.38 -24.26 -7.18
N ILE A 304 -9.95 -24.02 -5.92
CA ILE A 304 -8.57 -24.31 -5.47
C ILE A 304 -8.30 -25.82 -5.49
N GLU A 305 -9.27 -26.63 -5.05
CA GLU A 305 -9.19 -28.08 -5.09
C GLU A 305 -9.06 -28.59 -6.54
N ALA A 306 -9.86 -28.07 -7.47
CA ALA A 306 -9.78 -28.42 -8.88
C ALA A 306 -8.40 -28.08 -9.49
N ASP A 307 -7.87 -26.91 -9.17
CA ASP A 307 -6.54 -26.48 -9.62
C ASP A 307 -5.43 -27.37 -9.04
N LEU A 308 -5.51 -27.75 -7.74
CA LEU A 308 -4.55 -28.67 -7.13
C LEU A 308 -4.57 -30.06 -7.78
N LEU A 309 -5.75 -30.59 -8.08
CA LEU A 309 -5.90 -31.88 -8.75
C LEU A 309 -5.39 -31.83 -10.20
N ASP A 310 -5.66 -30.75 -10.94
CA ASP A 310 -5.08 -30.53 -12.27
C ASP A 310 -3.55 -30.50 -12.21
N MET A 311 -3.00 -29.72 -11.27
CA MET A 311 -1.55 -29.64 -11.07
C MET A 311 -0.94 -30.99 -10.70
N ALA A 312 -1.61 -31.83 -9.92
CA ALA A 312 -1.14 -33.18 -9.58
C ALA A 312 -1.07 -34.12 -10.78
N THR A 313 -1.84 -33.87 -11.83
CA THR A 313 -1.73 -34.62 -13.09
C THR A 313 -0.58 -34.18 -13.97
N ARG A 314 -0.10 -32.94 -13.80
CA ARG A 314 0.89 -32.31 -14.68
C ARG A 314 2.29 -32.24 -14.06
N TYR A 315 2.39 -32.12 -12.74
CA TYR A 315 3.65 -31.90 -12.03
C TYR A 315 3.86 -32.94 -10.93
N GLU A 316 5.12 -33.18 -10.54
CA GLU A 316 5.45 -34.04 -9.43
C GLU A 316 5.38 -33.27 -8.10
N ILE A 317 4.18 -33.17 -7.51
CA ILE A 317 3.97 -32.41 -6.26
C ILE A 317 4.72 -33.10 -5.11
N GLN A 318 5.76 -32.46 -4.59
CA GLN A 318 6.57 -32.94 -3.48
C GLN A 318 5.96 -32.57 -2.12
N ALA A 319 5.30 -31.42 -2.02
CA ALA A 319 4.61 -30.95 -0.83
C ALA A 319 3.59 -29.86 -1.19
N VAL A 320 2.47 -29.85 -0.47
CA VAL A 320 1.50 -28.75 -0.42
C VAL A 320 1.51 -28.19 0.99
N ALA A 321 2.26 -27.10 1.20
CA ALA A 321 2.39 -26.42 2.48
C ALA A 321 1.21 -25.46 2.69
N PHE A 322 0.52 -25.54 3.82
CA PHE A 322 -0.67 -24.73 4.10
C PHE A 322 -0.78 -24.29 5.55
N ASP A 323 -1.43 -23.15 5.78
CA ASP A 323 -1.86 -22.76 7.13
C ASP A 323 -3.08 -23.59 7.54
N PRO A 324 -3.05 -24.31 8.69
CA PRO A 324 -4.19 -25.09 9.15
C PRO A 324 -5.45 -24.26 9.44
N PHE A 325 -5.31 -22.95 9.59
CA PHE A 325 -6.45 -22.08 9.81
C PHE A 325 -7.39 -22.09 8.59
N GLN A 326 -8.65 -22.50 8.78
CA GLN A 326 -9.70 -22.67 7.75
C GLN A 326 -9.41 -23.72 6.66
N ALA A 327 -8.29 -24.43 6.69
CA ALA A 327 -7.89 -25.38 5.66
C ALA A 327 -8.35 -26.82 5.93
N THR A 328 -8.97 -27.13 7.07
CA THR A 328 -9.23 -28.51 7.51
C THR A 328 -10.02 -29.35 6.50
N GLN A 329 -11.06 -28.81 5.90
CA GLN A 329 -11.86 -29.55 4.90
C GLN A 329 -11.09 -29.80 3.61
N LEU A 330 -10.44 -28.76 3.08
CA LEU A 330 -9.65 -28.85 1.86
C LEU A 330 -8.48 -29.82 2.07
N SER A 331 -7.71 -29.67 3.14
CA SER A 331 -6.55 -30.52 3.39
C SER A 331 -6.94 -31.99 3.57
N THR A 332 -8.05 -32.29 4.27
CA THR A 332 -8.54 -33.67 4.44
C THR A 332 -8.96 -34.28 3.09
N ARG A 333 -9.65 -33.52 2.23
CA ARG A 333 -10.02 -34.00 0.88
C ARG A 333 -8.79 -34.22 0.00
N MET A 334 -7.86 -33.27 -0.03
CA MET A 334 -6.64 -33.40 -0.83
C MET A 334 -5.73 -34.53 -0.36
N LEU A 335 -5.66 -34.79 0.96
CA LEU A 335 -5.00 -35.98 1.50
C LEU A 335 -5.67 -37.29 1.00
N SER A 336 -7.00 -37.35 0.95
CA SER A 336 -7.71 -38.56 0.45
C SER A 336 -7.49 -38.75 -1.05
N GLU A 337 -7.19 -37.70 -1.81
CA GLU A 337 -6.78 -37.77 -3.22
C GLU A 337 -5.27 -38.07 -3.40
N GLY A 338 -4.52 -38.23 -2.31
CA GLY A 338 -3.11 -38.64 -2.32
C GLY A 338 -2.10 -37.50 -2.41
N LEU A 339 -2.53 -36.21 -2.25
CA LEU A 339 -1.60 -35.08 -2.25
C LEU A 339 -0.83 -34.99 -0.92
N PRO A 340 0.47 -34.69 -0.95
CA PRO A 340 1.31 -34.57 0.26
C PRO A 340 1.06 -33.25 1.00
N MET A 341 -0.04 -33.16 1.75
CA MET A 341 -0.45 -31.97 2.49
C MET A 341 0.39 -31.82 3.78
N ILE A 342 1.02 -30.65 3.99
CA ILE A 342 1.92 -30.40 5.13
C ILE A 342 1.49 -29.10 5.82
N GLU A 343 1.17 -29.18 7.11
CA GLU A 343 0.88 -28.02 7.93
C GLU A 343 2.12 -27.15 8.16
N VAL A 344 2.02 -25.87 7.82
CA VAL A 344 3.04 -24.86 8.09
C VAL A 344 2.34 -23.68 8.77
N ARG A 345 2.36 -23.66 10.09
CA ARG A 345 1.76 -22.56 10.85
C ARG A 345 2.54 -21.26 10.63
N PRO A 346 1.87 -20.13 10.36
CA PRO A 346 2.50 -18.84 10.15
C PRO A 346 3.04 -18.27 11.47
N THR A 347 4.17 -18.80 11.91
CA THR A 347 4.89 -18.35 13.11
C THR A 347 6.24 -17.78 12.73
N VAL A 348 6.81 -16.95 13.59
CA VAL A 348 8.16 -16.39 13.40
C VAL A 348 9.20 -17.49 13.16
N LEU A 349 9.10 -18.60 13.90
CA LEU A 349 10.04 -19.73 13.78
C LEU A 349 9.96 -20.43 12.42
N ASN A 350 8.76 -20.58 11.86
CA ASN A 350 8.57 -21.26 10.58
C ASN A 350 8.86 -20.34 9.38
N PHE A 351 8.69 -19.03 9.54
CA PHE A 351 8.73 -18.08 8.42
C PHE A 351 10.05 -17.31 8.32
N SER A 352 10.79 -17.15 9.43
CA SER A 352 11.99 -16.29 9.43
C SER A 352 13.05 -16.76 8.44
N GLU A 353 13.41 -18.03 8.46
CA GLU A 353 14.43 -18.58 7.56
C GLU A 353 14.00 -18.55 6.09
N PRO A 354 12.79 -19.05 5.71
CA PRO A 354 12.33 -18.96 4.33
C PRO A 354 12.19 -17.52 3.83
N MET A 355 11.79 -16.59 4.69
CA MET A 355 11.65 -15.18 4.34
C MET A 355 13.02 -14.53 4.05
N LYS A 356 14.04 -14.80 4.88
CA LYS A 356 15.43 -14.36 4.63
C LYS A 356 16.01 -14.98 3.37
N THR A 357 15.71 -16.27 3.14
CA THR A 357 16.12 -16.97 1.92
C THR A 357 15.49 -16.36 0.69
N LEU A 358 14.17 -16.05 0.73
CA LEU A 358 13.48 -15.38 -0.37
C LEU A 358 14.14 -14.04 -0.74
N GLU A 359 14.43 -13.20 0.26
CA GLU A 359 15.13 -11.94 0.06
C GLU A 359 16.51 -12.15 -0.59
N ALA A 360 17.29 -13.11 -0.08
CA ALA A 360 18.61 -13.42 -0.63
C ALA A 360 18.53 -13.96 -2.07
N LEU A 361 17.55 -14.79 -2.41
CA LEU A 361 17.33 -15.30 -3.76
C LEU A 361 17.01 -14.17 -4.74
N VAL A 362 16.16 -13.23 -4.33
CA VAL A 362 15.82 -12.05 -5.15
C VAL A 362 17.05 -11.18 -5.38
N LEU A 363 17.80 -10.84 -4.34
CA LEU A 363 19.02 -10.04 -4.45
C LEU A 363 20.09 -10.70 -5.32
N GLN A 364 20.17 -12.04 -5.33
CA GLN A 364 21.10 -12.83 -6.15
C GLN A 364 20.56 -13.14 -7.55
N LYS A 365 19.33 -12.71 -7.90
CA LYS A 365 18.64 -13.07 -9.13
C LYS A 365 18.50 -14.58 -9.32
N LYS A 366 18.25 -15.28 -8.23
CA LYS A 366 18.05 -16.74 -8.16
C LYS A 366 16.58 -17.12 -7.91
N LEU A 367 15.67 -16.16 -7.83
CA LEU A 367 14.24 -16.36 -7.94
C LEU A 367 13.80 -15.80 -9.27
N VAL A 368 13.12 -16.57 -10.10
CA VAL A 368 12.51 -16.12 -11.35
C VAL A 368 10.99 -16.19 -11.23
N HIS A 369 10.31 -15.19 -11.79
CA HIS A 369 8.83 -15.16 -11.85
C HIS A 369 8.38 -14.63 -13.22
N ASP A 370 7.15 -14.93 -13.61
CA ASP A 370 6.55 -14.58 -14.91
C ASP A 370 6.15 -13.10 -15.05
N GLY A 371 6.53 -12.25 -14.10
CA GLY A 371 6.13 -10.85 -14.09
C GLY A 371 4.69 -10.62 -13.61
N ASP A 372 4.13 -11.56 -12.83
CA ASP A 372 2.76 -11.46 -12.33
C ASP A 372 2.55 -10.20 -11.50
N PRO A 373 1.62 -9.29 -11.92
CA PRO A 373 1.41 -8.01 -11.24
C PRO A 373 0.76 -8.16 -9.86
N VAL A 374 0.02 -9.26 -9.62
CA VAL A 374 -0.62 -9.52 -8.33
C VAL A 374 0.44 -9.92 -7.30
N LEU A 375 1.35 -10.83 -7.67
CA LEU A 375 2.45 -11.24 -6.79
C LEU A 375 3.40 -10.07 -6.51
N GLY A 376 3.75 -9.28 -7.53
CA GLY A 376 4.58 -8.08 -7.38
C GLY A 376 3.95 -7.05 -6.46
N TRP A 377 2.64 -6.80 -6.59
CA TRP A 377 1.91 -5.93 -5.69
C TRP A 377 1.92 -6.46 -4.25
N MET A 378 1.69 -7.76 -4.04
CA MET A 378 1.76 -8.37 -2.72
C MET A 378 3.16 -8.31 -2.11
N ALA A 379 4.22 -8.47 -2.92
CA ALA A 379 5.60 -8.31 -2.47
C ALA A 379 5.88 -6.90 -1.94
N SER A 380 5.37 -5.88 -2.62
CA SER A 380 5.50 -4.48 -2.21
C SER A 380 4.69 -4.08 -0.97
N ASN A 381 3.69 -4.90 -0.58
CA ASN A 381 2.87 -4.71 0.61
C ASN A 381 3.48 -5.28 1.89
N VAL A 382 4.48 -6.17 1.76
CA VAL A 382 5.06 -6.84 2.94
C VAL A 382 5.94 -5.89 3.71
N VAL A 383 5.72 -5.84 5.03
CA VAL A 383 6.60 -5.20 6.01
C VAL A 383 7.24 -6.30 6.85
N ALA A 384 8.56 -6.27 6.98
CA ALA A 384 9.28 -7.20 7.85
C ALA A 384 9.16 -6.75 9.31
N HIS A 385 8.53 -7.58 10.13
CA HIS A 385 8.55 -7.38 11.58
C HIS A 385 9.73 -8.15 12.18
N LEU A 386 10.66 -7.41 12.81
CA LEU A 386 11.81 -8.00 13.50
C LEU A 386 11.47 -8.28 14.97
N ASP A 387 11.86 -9.44 15.47
CA ASP A 387 11.87 -9.72 16.88
C ASP A 387 13.24 -9.36 17.52
N VAL A 388 13.35 -9.49 18.84
CA VAL A 388 14.58 -9.19 19.60
C VAL A 388 15.75 -10.15 19.29
N LYS A 389 15.56 -11.19 18.49
CA LYS A 389 16.56 -12.17 18.07
C LYS A 389 16.86 -12.06 16.58
N ASP A 390 16.53 -10.96 15.95
CA ASP A 390 16.68 -10.73 14.50
C ASP A 390 15.90 -11.73 13.63
N ASN A 391 14.87 -12.39 14.15
CA ASN A 391 13.96 -13.13 13.31
C ASN A 391 12.98 -12.17 12.64
N ILE A 392 12.65 -12.46 11.39
CA ILE A 392 11.70 -11.67 10.61
C ILE A 392 10.39 -12.43 10.37
N TYR A 393 9.30 -11.66 10.28
CA TYR A 393 7.98 -12.19 10.01
C TYR A 393 7.21 -11.24 9.09
N PRO A 394 6.51 -11.74 8.05
CA PRO A 394 5.77 -10.89 7.12
C PRO A 394 4.51 -10.34 7.79
N ARG A 395 4.31 -9.03 7.71
CA ARG A 395 3.10 -8.35 8.14
C ARG A 395 2.60 -7.43 7.05
N LYS A 396 1.30 -7.21 7.02
CA LYS A 396 0.66 -6.14 6.27
C LYS A 396 0.49 -4.93 7.19
N GLU A 397 0.74 -3.75 6.67
CA GLU A 397 0.61 -2.51 7.44
C GLU A 397 -0.85 -2.12 7.64
N ARG A 398 -1.71 -2.46 6.66
CA ARG A 398 -3.14 -2.19 6.64
C ARG A 398 -3.92 -3.41 6.17
N ALA A 399 -5.21 -3.46 6.50
CA ALA A 399 -6.07 -4.57 6.13
C ALA A 399 -6.24 -4.72 4.60
N GLU A 400 -6.20 -3.58 3.88
CA GLU A 400 -6.31 -3.51 2.42
C GLU A 400 -5.05 -4.03 1.70
N ASN A 401 -3.88 -3.95 2.35
CA ASN A 401 -2.61 -4.44 1.80
C ASN A 401 -2.57 -5.96 1.91
N LYS A 402 -2.75 -6.65 0.80
CA LYS A 402 -2.74 -8.10 0.78
C LYS A 402 -1.30 -8.60 0.58
N ILE A 403 -0.97 -9.68 1.27
CA ILE A 403 0.36 -10.33 1.23
C ILE A 403 0.27 -11.84 1.04
N ASP A 404 -0.93 -12.36 0.81
CA ASP A 404 -1.29 -13.77 0.81
C ASP A 404 -0.45 -14.58 -0.18
N GLY A 405 -0.16 -14.03 -1.38
CA GLY A 405 0.73 -14.66 -2.37
C GLY A 405 2.16 -14.79 -1.87
N ILE A 406 2.67 -13.81 -1.13
CA ILE A 406 4.02 -13.91 -0.55
C ILE A 406 4.06 -14.87 0.65
N VAL A 407 3.00 -14.90 1.45
CA VAL A 407 2.85 -15.90 2.53
C VAL A 407 2.85 -17.31 1.94
N ALA A 408 2.08 -17.55 0.88
CA ALA A 408 2.07 -18.81 0.15
C ALA A 408 3.45 -19.13 -0.44
N LEU A 409 4.15 -18.16 -1.05
CA LEU A 409 5.51 -18.35 -1.57
C LEU A 409 6.51 -18.73 -0.47
N ILE A 410 6.45 -18.08 0.69
CA ILE A 410 7.29 -18.40 1.86
C ILE A 410 7.02 -19.84 2.32
N MET A 411 5.76 -20.28 2.37
CA MET A 411 5.40 -21.64 2.73
C MET A 411 5.93 -22.67 1.72
N ALA A 412 5.78 -22.42 0.40
CA ALA A 412 6.33 -23.27 -0.63
C ALA A 412 7.86 -23.38 -0.54
N LEU A 413 8.55 -22.24 -0.43
CA LEU A 413 10.01 -22.20 -0.27
C LEU A 413 10.49 -22.89 1.00
N SER A 414 9.73 -22.82 2.10
CA SER A 414 10.08 -23.52 3.34
C SER A 414 10.24 -25.04 3.14
N ARG A 415 9.61 -25.59 2.10
CA ARG A 415 9.71 -27.00 1.71
C ARG A 415 10.75 -27.24 0.63
N ALA A 416 10.84 -26.33 -0.35
CA ALA A 416 11.78 -26.43 -1.46
C ALA A 416 13.25 -26.30 -1.04
N ILE A 417 13.55 -25.46 -0.04
CA ILE A 417 14.93 -25.26 0.47
C ILE A 417 15.43 -26.35 1.43
N LYS A 418 14.58 -27.30 1.85
CA LYS A 418 14.94 -28.43 2.70
C LYS A 418 15.07 -29.70 1.86
N PRO A 419 16.23 -30.05 1.32
CA PRO A 419 16.37 -31.29 0.59
C PRO A 419 16.25 -32.49 1.57
N GLY A 420 15.27 -33.36 1.37
CA GLY A 420 15.30 -34.73 1.88
C GLY A 420 14.42 -35.12 3.05
N GLU A 421 13.50 -34.29 3.54
CA GLU A 421 12.38 -34.78 4.34
C GLU A 421 11.19 -35.14 3.44
N SER A 422 11.32 -36.19 2.63
CA SER A 422 10.15 -36.90 2.15
C SER A 422 9.47 -37.48 3.38
N VAL A 423 8.31 -36.96 3.75
CA VAL A 423 7.44 -37.62 4.74
C VAL A 423 6.95 -38.91 4.08
N VAL A 424 7.69 -39.97 4.26
CA VAL A 424 7.15 -41.32 4.09
C VAL A 424 6.07 -41.40 5.16
N LEU A 425 4.81 -41.32 4.77
CA LEU A 425 3.68 -41.67 5.60
C LEU A 425 3.92 -43.12 6.02
N GLY A 426 4.45 -43.31 7.23
CA GLY A 426 4.52 -44.64 7.85
C GLY A 426 3.11 -45.17 7.98
N SER A 427 2.91 -46.42 7.59
CA SER A 427 1.66 -47.19 7.63
C SER A 427 1.10 -47.39 9.03
N ASP A 428 1.53 -46.64 10.04
CA ASP A 428 1.26 -46.92 11.48
C ASP A 428 0.62 -45.71 12.19
N TYR A 429 -0.36 -45.03 11.55
CA TYR A 429 -1.29 -44.18 12.29
C TYR A 429 -2.56 -44.98 12.63
N GLU A 430 -2.53 -45.71 13.73
CA GLU A 430 -3.76 -46.12 14.43
C GLU A 430 -4.43 -44.86 15.03
N LEU A 431 -5.63 -44.58 14.56
CA LEU A 431 -6.54 -43.60 15.14
C LEU A 431 -6.87 -44.00 16.59
N MET A 432 -6.25 -43.37 17.59
CA MET A 432 -6.81 -43.41 18.93
C MET A 432 -8.06 -42.51 18.96
N VAL A 433 -9.23 -43.11 18.87
CA VAL A 433 -10.51 -42.53 19.23
C VAL A 433 -10.60 -42.52 20.75
N LEU A 434 -10.60 -41.35 21.36
CA LEU A 434 -11.04 -41.12 22.73
C LEU A 434 -12.29 -40.24 22.72
#